data_9235c0c2523cdad1a4a4a9d4299f84bd
#
_entry.id   9235c0c2523cdad1a4a4a9d4299f84bd
#
_cell.length_a   1.000
_cell.length_b   1.000
_cell.length_c   1.000
_cell.angle_alpha   90.00
_cell.angle_beta   90.00
_cell.angle_gamma   90.00
#
_symmetry.space_group_name_H-M   'P 1'
#
loop_
_entity.id
_entity.type
_entity.pdbx_description
1 polymer ?
#
loop_
_entity_poly.entity_id
_entity_poly.type
_entity_poly.pdbx_seq_one_letter_code
_entity_poly.pdbx_strand_id
1 'polypeptide(L)'
;MSDERKVQEVLARYVRAADRRDGKSQGALFTEDATVHVFVKIGQDAYEQVGEPITGGSGVAYAVDNFMAPHPEGGSSHHVTADHLIEVDGDRAHMNAHFVVFEVRATSRPAGGWPEDAFGAQGTIRPIESGYYDTDLRRVDGEWKIVRHRVLHDMPYAILEV
;
A
#
# COMPACT_ATOMS: atom_id res chain seq x y z
N MET A 1 -13.89 19.66 -4.84
CA MET A 1 -13.64 18.25 -4.47
C MET A 1 -14.03 18.09 -3.02
N SER A 2 -14.88 17.12 -2.67
CA SER A 2 -15.29 16.87 -1.27
C SER A 2 -14.11 16.38 -0.43
N ASP A 3 -14.23 16.47 0.89
CA ASP A 3 -13.16 16.03 1.79
C ASP A 3 -13.02 14.50 1.80
N GLU A 4 -14.11 13.76 1.66
CA GLU A 4 -14.08 12.29 1.50
C GLU A 4 -13.25 11.90 0.27
N ARG A 5 -13.41 12.63 -0.84
CA ARG A 5 -12.62 12.38 -2.05
C ARG A 5 -11.14 12.71 -1.86
N LYS A 6 -10.82 13.76 -1.11
CA LYS A 6 -9.42 14.10 -0.77
C LYS A 6 -8.80 13.04 0.15
N VAL A 7 -9.56 12.55 1.13
CA VAL A 7 -9.13 11.45 2.01
C VAL A 7 -8.85 10.19 1.19
N GLN A 8 -9.76 9.81 0.29
CA GLN A 8 -9.55 8.69 -0.62
C GLN A 8 -8.31 8.87 -1.51
N GLU A 9 -8.03 10.10 -1.95
CA GLU A 9 -6.84 10.38 -2.76
C GLU A 9 -5.53 10.20 -1.98
N VAL A 10 -5.51 10.44 -0.66
CA VAL A 10 -4.33 10.13 0.18
C VAL A 10 -4.01 8.64 0.10
N LEU A 11 -5.01 7.77 0.22
CA LEU A 11 -4.78 6.32 0.09
C LEU A 11 -4.32 5.94 -1.32
N ALA A 12 -4.89 6.54 -2.36
CA ALA A 12 -4.46 6.28 -3.73
C ALA A 12 -2.99 6.66 -3.96
N ARG A 13 -2.54 7.77 -3.38
CA ARG A 13 -1.12 8.20 -3.41
C ARG A 13 -0.24 7.25 -2.60
N TYR A 14 -0.70 6.81 -1.43
CA TYR A 14 0.00 5.86 -0.57
C TYR A 14 0.32 4.56 -1.32
N VAL A 15 -0.69 3.92 -1.91
CA VAL A 15 -0.50 2.63 -2.61
C VAL A 15 0.35 2.79 -3.88
N ARG A 16 0.21 3.89 -4.61
CA ARG A 16 1.04 4.14 -5.79
C ARG A 16 2.51 4.40 -5.44
N ALA A 17 2.79 5.03 -4.31
CA ALA A 17 4.15 5.20 -3.82
C ALA A 17 4.76 3.85 -3.41
N ALA A 18 4.01 2.99 -2.71
CA ALA A 18 4.42 1.61 -2.39
C ALA A 18 4.74 0.81 -3.65
N ASP A 19 3.87 0.84 -4.65
CA ASP A 19 4.06 0.14 -5.93
C ASP A 19 5.33 0.57 -6.67
N ARG A 20 5.73 1.83 -6.52
CA ARG A 20 6.94 2.38 -7.12
C ARG A 20 8.19 2.25 -6.24
N ARG A 21 8.05 1.73 -5.02
CA ARG A 21 9.12 1.73 -4.01
C ARG A 21 9.65 3.15 -3.73
N ASP A 22 8.75 4.12 -3.73
CA ASP A 22 9.05 5.54 -3.46
C ASP A 22 8.75 5.88 -2.00
N GLY A 23 9.70 5.57 -1.12
CA GLY A 23 9.58 5.81 0.32
C GLY A 23 9.40 7.29 0.65
N LYS A 24 10.06 8.19 -0.08
CA LYS A 24 9.94 9.64 0.11
C LYS A 24 8.50 10.12 -0.12
N SER A 25 7.90 9.75 -1.25
CA SER A 25 6.53 10.14 -1.57
C SER A 25 5.51 9.51 -0.62
N GLN A 26 5.73 8.26 -0.21
CA GLN A 26 4.85 7.60 0.74
C GLN A 26 4.93 8.25 2.13
N GLY A 27 6.14 8.47 2.65
CA GLY A 27 6.38 9.10 3.95
C GLY A 27 5.81 10.51 4.05
N ALA A 28 5.81 11.28 2.95
CA ALA A 28 5.25 12.62 2.90
C ALA A 28 3.74 12.69 3.17
N LEU A 29 3.02 11.56 3.10
CA LEU A 29 1.59 11.47 3.40
C LEU A 29 1.29 11.38 4.90
N PHE A 30 2.28 11.17 5.73
CA PHE A 30 2.17 10.95 7.17
C PHE A 30 2.57 12.20 7.97
N THR A 31 1.98 12.34 9.15
CA THR A 31 2.47 13.31 10.14
C THR A 31 3.74 12.78 10.82
N GLU A 32 4.49 13.67 11.49
CA GLU A 32 5.71 13.29 12.21
C GLU A 32 5.43 12.34 13.39
N ASP A 33 4.24 12.49 14.01
CA ASP A 33 3.76 11.66 15.13
C ASP A 33 2.91 10.46 14.68
N ALA A 34 2.82 10.20 13.39
CA ALA A 34 2.04 9.09 12.87
C ALA A 34 2.56 7.73 13.32
N THR A 35 1.67 6.75 13.38
CA THR A 35 2.05 5.35 13.63
C THR A 35 1.48 4.43 12.55
N VAL A 36 2.30 3.46 12.12
CA VAL A 36 1.89 2.38 11.23
C VAL A 36 2.02 1.05 11.95
N HIS A 37 0.95 0.29 11.96
CA HIS A 37 0.89 -1.02 12.57
C HIS A 37 0.54 -2.06 11.52
N VAL A 38 1.28 -3.16 11.50
CA VAL A 38 1.03 -4.29 10.61
C VAL A 38 0.42 -5.43 11.42
N PHE A 39 -0.67 -5.98 10.94
CA PHE A 39 -1.36 -7.11 11.54
C PHE A 39 -1.52 -8.24 10.55
N VAL A 40 -1.52 -9.47 11.06
CA VAL A 40 -1.82 -10.68 10.31
C VAL A 40 -3.03 -11.38 10.90
N LYS A 41 -3.85 -11.97 10.07
CA LYS A 41 -5.03 -12.71 10.49
C LYS A 41 -4.61 -14.06 11.10
N ILE A 42 -5.06 -14.33 12.31
CA ILE A 42 -4.81 -15.56 13.06
C ILE A 42 -6.09 -16.39 13.35
N GLY A 43 -7.26 -15.86 12.99
CA GLY A 43 -8.57 -16.47 13.18
C GLY A 43 -9.64 -15.72 12.42
N GLN A 44 -10.91 -16.11 12.54
CA GLN A 44 -11.99 -15.53 11.75
C GLN A 44 -12.08 -14.00 11.93
N ASP A 45 -12.02 -13.52 13.17
CA ASP A 45 -12.08 -12.09 13.51
C ASP A 45 -10.92 -11.69 14.44
N ALA A 46 -9.78 -12.40 14.36
CA ALA A 46 -8.64 -12.18 15.22
C ALA A 46 -7.39 -11.85 14.42
N TYR A 47 -6.68 -10.83 14.88
CA TYR A 47 -5.44 -10.35 14.29
C TYR A 47 -4.34 -10.27 15.34
N GLU A 48 -3.11 -10.52 14.92
CA GLU A 48 -1.90 -10.37 15.72
C GLU A 48 -1.01 -9.30 15.09
N GLN A 49 -0.46 -8.40 15.91
CA GLN A 49 0.49 -7.39 15.44
C GLN A 49 1.84 -8.03 15.15
N VAL A 50 2.44 -7.69 14.03
CA VAL A 50 3.77 -8.11 13.61
C VAL A 50 4.76 -6.97 13.80
N GLY A 51 5.78 -7.20 14.62
CA GLY A 51 6.84 -6.22 14.87
C GLY A 51 6.40 -4.99 15.66
N GLU A 52 7.31 -4.05 15.79
CA GLU A 52 7.05 -2.76 16.43
C GLU A 52 6.39 -1.78 15.46
N PRO A 53 5.59 -0.83 15.95
CA PRO A 53 5.01 0.21 15.10
C PRO A 53 6.10 1.07 14.43
N ILE A 54 5.88 1.39 13.17
CA ILE A 54 6.69 2.36 12.44
C ILE A 54 6.22 3.76 12.81
N THR A 55 7.12 4.67 13.15
CA THR A 55 6.79 6.02 13.59
C THR A 55 7.17 7.07 12.55
N GLY A 56 6.21 7.93 12.23
CA GLY A 56 6.38 9.11 11.40
C GLY A 56 6.65 8.83 9.92
N GLY A 57 6.54 9.88 9.12
CA GLY A 57 6.80 9.77 7.68
C GLY A 57 8.22 9.34 7.33
N SER A 58 9.22 9.72 8.13
CA SER A 58 10.60 9.29 7.94
C SER A 58 10.79 7.79 8.19
N GLY A 59 10.11 7.23 9.21
CA GLY A 59 10.10 5.80 9.48
C GLY A 59 9.43 5.01 8.35
N VAL A 60 8.32 5.53 7.81
CA VAL A 60 7.65 4.93 6.64
C VAL A 60 8.57 4.94 5.41
N ALA A 61 9.22 6.07 5.12
CA ALA A 61 10.17 6.17 4.01
C ALA A 61 11.30 5.15 4.16
N TYR A 62 11.89 5.06 5.36
CA TYR A 62 12.94 4.09 5.65
C TYR A 62 12.46 2.64 5.44
N ALA A 63 11.25 2.31 5.91
CA ALA A 63 10.71 0.96 5.75
C ALA A 63 10.51 0.56 4.28
N VAL A 64 10.01 1.48 3.45
CA VAL A 64 9.87 1.24 2.01
C VAL A 64 11.22 1.02 1.34
N ASP A 65 12.19 1.88 1.65
CA ASP A 65 13.51 1.86 0.99
C ASP A 65 14.37 0.66 1.42
N ASN A 66 14.14 0.10 2.63
CA ASN A 66 15.00 -0.94 3.20
C ASN A 66 14.34 -2.31 3.39
N PHE A 67 13.01 -2.37 3.57
CA PHE A 67 12.31 -3.64 3.85
C PHE A 67 11.43 -4.13 2.70
N MET A 68 11.09 -3.27 1.74
CA MET A 68 10.38 -3.71 0.54
C MET A 68 11.40 -4.15 -0.52
N ALA A 69 11.28 -5.41 -0.97
CA ALA A 69 12.12 -5.90 -2.04
C ALA A 69 11.93 -5.08 -3.34
N PRO A 70 13.01 -4.75 -4.05
CA PRO A 70 12.89 -4.13 -5.37
C PRO A 70 12.18 -5.08 -6.33
N HIS A 71 11.50 -4.50 -7.32
CA HIS A 71 10.94 -5.31 -8.39
C HIS A 71 12.04 -5.95 -9.22
N PRO A 72 11.91 -7.23 -9.60
CA PRO A 72 12.81 -7.82 -10.57
C PRO A 72 12.59 -7.20 -11.96
N GLU A 73 13.49 -7.48 -12.89
CA GLU A 73 13.33 -7.05 -14.28
C GLU A 73 11.97 -7.52 -14.85
N GLY A 74 11.26 -6.61 -15.50
CA GLY A 74 9.90 -6.84 -16.00
C GLY A 74 8.82 -6.97 -14.90
N GLY A 75 9.21 -6.84 -13.64
CA GLY A 75 8.29 -6.93 -12.49
C GLY A 75 7.68 -5.59 -12.11
N SER A 76 6.45 -5.62 -11.63
CA SER A 76 5.77 -4.53 -10.95
C SER A 76 4.70 -5.06 -10.00
N SER A 77 4.16 -4.19 -9.15
CA SER A 77 3.01 -4.50 -8.32
C SER A 77 1.92 -3.45 -8.48
N HIS A 78 0.69 -3.84 -8.20
CA HIS A 78 -0.44 -2.93 -8.12
C HIS A 78 -1.28 -3.24 -6.89
N HIS A 79 -1.35 -2.28 -5.97
CA HIS A 79 -2.32 -2.29 -4.89
C HIS A 79 -3.64 -1.71 -5.42
N VAL A 80 -4.64 -2.55 -5.54
CA VAL A 80 -6.01 -2.12 -5.88
C VAL A 80 -6.79 -1.96 -4.60
N THR A 81 -7.37 -0.78 -4.37
CA THR A 81 -8.20 -0.50 -3.20
C THR A 81 -9.65 -0.31 -3.61
N ALA A 82 -10.58 -0.82 -2.80
CA ALA A 82 -12.01 -0.81 -3.05
C ALA A 82 -12.81 -0.68 -1.74
N ASP A 83 -14.13 -0.55 -1.90
CA ASP A 83 -15.10 -0.57 -0.79
C ASP A 83 -14.75 0.41 0.34
N HIS A 84 -14.38 1.63 -0.05
CA HIS A 84 -13.98 2.67 0.89
C HIS A 84 -15.16 3.14 1.74
N LEU A 85 -15.04 2.98 3.05
CA LEU A 85 -15.92 3.57 4.04
C LEU A 85 -15.19 4.75 4.66
N ILE A 86 -15.69 5.96 4.43
CA ILE A 86 -15.01 7.21 4.82
C ILE A 86 -15.98 8.05 5.65
N GLU A 87 -15.52 8.44 6.83
CA GLU A 87 -16.19 9.37 7.72
C GLU A 87 -15.30 10.60 7.92
N VAL A 88 -15.88 11.79 7.76
CA VAL A 88 -15.19 13.07 7.96
C VAL A 88 -15.92 13.86 9.04
N ASP A 89 -15.18 14.30 10.05
CA ASP A 89 -15.65 15.16 11.11
C ASP A 89 -14.66 16.35 11.31
N GLY A 90 -15.00 17.49 10.74
CA GLY A 90 -14.16 18.69 10.77
C GLY A 90 -12.77 18.43 10.15
N ASP A 91 -11.74 18.51 10.97
CA ASP A 91 -10.34 18.30 10.56
C ASP A 91 -9.84 16.88 10.83
N ARG A 92 -10.73 15.95 11.11
CA ARG A 92 -10.43 14.53 11.31
C ARG A 92 -11.21 13.69 10.33
N ALA A 93 -10.62 12.55 9.93
CA ALA A 93 -11.29 11.56 9.11
C ALA A 93 -10.87 10.15 9.51
N HIS A 94 -11.76 9.21 9.29
CA HIS A 94 -11.50 7.79 9.37
C HIS A 94 -11.85 7.14 8.04
N MET A 95 -11.01 6.21 7.59
CA MET A 95 -11.22 5.45 6.37
C MET A 95 -10.89 4.00 6.59
N ASN A 96 -11.81 3.11 6.19
CA ASN A 96 -11.54 1.69 6.02
C ASN A 96 -11.68 1.34 4.53
N ALA A 97 -10.74 0.56 4.00
CA ALA A 97 -10.75 0.16 2.59
C ALA A 97 -10.18 -1.24 2.42
N HIS A 98 -10.75 -2.01 1.51
CA HIS A 98 -10.18 -3.26 1.03
C HIS A 98 -8.94 -3.00 0.19
N PHE A 99 -7.97 -3.92 0.21
CA PHE A 99 -6.90 -3.96 -0.77
C PHE A 99 -6.65 -5.37 -1.29
N VAL A 100 -6.23 -5.45 -2.54
CA VAL A 100 -5.63 -6.64 -3.16
C VAL A 100 -4.36 -6.20 -3.87
N VAL A 101 -3.27 -6.93 -3.68
CA VAL A 101 -2.01 -6.67 -4.37
C VAL A 101 -1.84 -7.69 -5.48
N PHE A 102 -1.59 -7.17 -6.68
CA PHE A 102 -1.24 -7.98 -7.85
C PHE A 102 0.25 -7.87 -8.13
N GLU A 103 0.88 -9.01 -8.38
CA GLU A 103 2.21 -9.08 -8.98
C GLU A 103 2.07 -9.17 -10.49
N VAL A 104 2.84 -8.36 -11.21
CA VAL A 104 2.95 -8.37 -12.67
C VAL A 104 4.33 -8.86 -13.05
N ARG A 105 4.41 -9.76 -14.02
CA ARG A 105 5.64 -10.24 -14.65
C ARG A 105 5.53 -10.08 -16.15
N ALA A 106 6.12 -9.02 -16.68
CA ALA A 106 6.17 -8.79 -18.11
C ALA A 106 7.19 -9.74 -18.76
N THR A 107 6.83 -10.28 -19.91
CA THR A 107 7.76 -11.07 -20.74
C THR A 107 8.64 -10.11 -21.54
N SER A 108 9.96 -10.29 -21.45
CA SER A 108 10.91 -9.52 -22.25
C SER A 108 10.73 -9.84 -23.74
N ARG A 109 10.82 -8.79 -24.59
CA ARG A 109 10.74 -8.98 -26.03
C ARG A 109 11.91 -9.87 -26.51
N PRO A 110 11.64 -10.98 -27.23
CA PRO A 110 12.70 -11.81 -27.80
C PRO A 110 13.58 -11.04 -28.77
N ALA A 111 14.88 -11.35 -28.84
CA ALA A 111 15.83 -10.69 -29.72
C ALA A 111 15.42 -10.76 -31.21
N GLY A 112 14.77 -11.84 -31.64
CA GLY A 112 14.23 -12.03 -32.98
C GLY A 112 12.83 -11.42 -33.21
N GLY A 113 12.28 -10.71 -32.24
CA GLY A 113 10.91 -10.21 -32.28
C GLY A 113 9.90 -11.22 -31.71
N TRP A 114 8.62 -10.81 -31.65
CA TRP A 114 7.54 -11.67 -31.21
C TRP A 114 7.22 -12.72 -32.27
N PRO A 115 6.78 -13.94 -31.88
CA PRO A 115 6.19 -14.91 -32.81
C PRO A 115 5.03 -14.29 -33.61
N GLU A 116 4.78 -14.80 -34.83
CA GLU A 116 3.72 -14.26 -35.70
C GLU A 116 2.31 -14.38 -35.11
N ASP A 117 2.09 -15.32 -34.19
CA ASP A 117 0.85 -15.56 -33.50
C ASP A 117 0.75 -14.82 -32.15
N ALA A 118 1.80 -14.10 -31.73
CA ALA A 118 1.76 -13.32 -30.51
C ALA A 118 0.83 -12.12 -30.65
N PHE A 119 -0.13 -11.99 -29.71
CA PHE A 119 -1.10 -10.92 -29.69
C PHE A 119 -1.34 -10.39 -28.28
N GLY A 120 -1.48 -9.06 -28.14
CA GLY A 120 -1.82 -8.42 -26.87
C GLY A 120 -0.63 -8.35 -25.89
N ALA A 121 -0.94 -8.11 -24.61
CA ALA A 121 0.05 -7.99 -23.54
C ALA A 121 0.71 -9.36 -23.28
N GLN A 122 2.05 -9.34 -23.15
CA GLN A 122 2.83 -10.55 -22.91
C GLN A 122 3.35 -10.54 -21.48
N GLY A 123 2.91 -11.50 -20.68
CA GLY A 123 3.27 -11.62 -19.27
C GLY A 123 2.19 -12.30 -18.44
N THR A 124 2.33 -12.21 -17.13
CA THR A 124 1.38 -12.78 -16.17
C THR A 124 1.02 -11.75 -15.10
N ILE A 125 -0.20 -11.84 -14.60
CA ILE A 125 -0.69 -11.09 -13.44
C ILE A 125 -1.28 -12.10 -12.47
N ARG A 126 -0.91 -12.00 -11.18
CA ARG A 126 -1.48 -12.85 -10.14
C ARG A 126 -1.71 -12.07 -8.85
N PRO A 127 -2.78 -12.34 -8.10
CA PRO A 127 -2.94 -11.79 -6.75
C PRO A 127 -1.95 -12.45 -5.80
N ILE A 128 -1.35 -11.67 -4.90
CA ILE A 128 -0.36 -12.15 -3.93
C ILE A 128 -0.69 -11.80 -2.48
N GLU A 129 -1.43 -10.73 -2.24
CA GLU A 129 -1.82 -10.27 -0.91
C GLU A 129 -3.24 -9.70 -0.95
N SER A 130 -3.93 -9.75 0.20
CA SER A 130 -5.19 -9.06 0.42
C SER A 130 -5.36 -8.68 1.88
N GLY A 131 -6.29 -7.77 2.13
CA GLY A 131 -6.64 -7.35 3.48
C GLY A 131 -7.38 -6.03 3.51
N TYR A 132 -7.22 -5.32 4.64
CA TYR A 132 -7.83 -4.03 4.88
C TYR A 132 -6.80 -2.99 5.28
N TYR A 133 -7.00 -1.77 4.85
CA TYR A 133 -6.43 -0.57 5.42
C TYR A 133 -7.45 0.07 6.34
N ASP A 134 -7.01 0.39 7.55
CA ASP A 134 -7.82 1.08 8.55
C ASP A 134 -7.02 2.31 9.02
N THR A 135 -7.47 3.49 8.63
CA THR A 135 -6.66 4.70 8.56
C THR A 135 -7.35 5.87 9.21
N ASP A 136 -6.69 6.51 10.17
CA ASP A 136 -7.09 7.79 10.71
C ASP A 136 -6.25 8.91 10.08
N LEU A 137 -6.92 10.00 9.72
CA LEU A 137 -6.30 11.18 9.13
C LEU A 137 -6.67 12.44 9.90
N ARG A 138 -5.82 13.45 9.79
CA ARG A 138 -6.14 14.83 10.20
C ARG A 138 -5.71 15.83 9.14
N ARG A 139 -6.35 16.99 9.15
CA ARG A 139 -5.95 18.10 8.29
C ARG A 139 -4.80 18.87 8.95
N VAL A 140 -3.70 19.04 8.22
CA VAL A 140 -2.52 19.80 8.60
C VAL A 140 -2.21 20.80 7.49
N ASP A 141 -2.23 22.08 7.79
CA ASP A 141 -1.99 23.15 6.81
C ASP A 141 -2.87 23.04 5.55
N GLY A 142 -4.12 22.62 5.74
CA GLY A 142 -5.10 22.46 4.65
C GLY A 142 -5.02 21.13 3.90
N GLU A 143 -4.04 20.28 4.20
CA GLU A 143 -3.86 18.98 3.57
C GLU A 143 -4.21 17.82 4.52
N TRP A 144 -4.83 16.76 3.99
CA TRP A 144 -5.09 15.54 4.74
C TRP A 144 -3.80 14.71 4.88
N LYS A 145 -3.44 14.37 6.13
CA LYS A 145 -2.28 13.55 6.48
C LYS A 145 -2.70 12.37 7.34
N ILE A 146 -2.04 11.24 7.15
CA ILE A 146 -2.25 10.03 7.94
C ILE A 146 -1.62 10.21 9.32
N VAL A 147 -2.39 9.93 10.37
CA VAL A 147 -1.92 9.93 11.77
C VAL A 147 -1.82 8.55 12.37
N ARG A 148 -2.62 7.60 11.88
CA ARG A 148 -2.55 6.19 12.25
C ARG A 148 -2.96 5.35 11.05
N HIS A 149 -2.15 4.37 10.72
CA HIS A 149 -2.41 3.45 9.63
C HIS A 149 -2.25 2.02 10.12
N ARG A 150 -3.30 1.23 9.98
CA ARG A 150 -3.28 -0.20 10.27
C ARG A 150 -3.42 -0.98 8.99
N VAL A 151 -2.46 -1.85 8.73
CA VAL A 151 -2.48 -2.78 7.60
C VAL A 151 -2.86 -4.14 8.14
N LEU A 152 -4.05 -4.62 7.80
CA LEU A 152 -4.60 -5.88 8.29
C LEU A 152 -4.52 -6.91 7.15
N HIS A 153 -3.51 -7.76 7.18
CA HIS A 153 -3.31 -8.80 6.16
C HIS A 153 -4.20 -10.02 6.43
N ASP A 154 -4.79 -10.56 5.37
CA ASP A 154 -5.59 -11.80 5.44
C ASP A 154 -4.73 -13.06 5.61
N MET A 155 -3.44 -12.97 5.33
CA MET A 155 -2.49 -14.07 5.36
C MET A 155 -1.35 -13.82 6.35
N PRO A 156 -0.72 -14.86 6.91
CA PRO A 156 0.50 -14.71 7.69
C PRO A 156 1.59 -14.00 6.89
N TYR A 157 2.34 -13.15 7.57
CA TYR A 157 3.45 -12.40 6.99
C TYR A 157 4.77 -13.02 7.43
N ALA A 158 5.59 -13.46 6.49
CA ALA A 158 6.94 -13.91 6.79
C ALA A 158 7.90 -12.73 6.66
N ILE A 159 8.57 -12.39 7.76
CA ILE A 159 9.66 -11.42 7.77
C ILE A 159 10.95 -12.23 7.74
N LEU A 160 11.82 -11.91 6.79
CA LEU A 160 13.19 -12.44 6.84
C LEU A 160 13.87 -11.83 8.06
N GLU A 161 14.21 -12.66 9.03
CA GLU A 161 15.11 -12.26 10.09
C GLU A 161 16.48 -11.97 9.46
N VAL A 162 16.95 -10.72 9.59
CA VAL A 162 18.26 -10.29 9.14
C VAL A 162 19.25 -10.48 10.27
#